data_d768a7342eeabd0db35f97b8e349be94
#
_entry.id   d768a7342eeabd0db35f97b8e349be94
#
_cell.length_a   1.000
_cell.length_b   1.000
_cell.length_c   1.000
_cell.angle_alpha   90.00
_cell.angle_beta   90.00
_cell.angle_gamma   90.00
#
_symmetry.space_group_name_H-M   'P 1'
#
loop_
_entity.id
_entity.type
_entity.pdbx_description
1 polymer ?
#
loop_
_entity_poly.entity_id
_entity_poly.type
_entity_poly.pdbx_seq_one_letter_code
_entity_poly.pdbx_strand_id
1 'polypeptide(L)'
;MASLKKFTNGAVLNQLRHNERTLANPSNEDIDPERSGDNYALFIPKEGSCYDRYLERKEELYCYGRSDVKTMAAWIIQAPEELPSDQQEHFFQSVYNFLEDRYHKENVVQAIVHQDEGGQPHLHFCFIPAAPDLKHEDFSEKICANDVLNLNEFKHFHPDL
;
A
#
# COMPACT_ATOMS: atom_id res chain seq x y z
N MET A 1 12.52 -9.23 -2.03
CA MET A 1 11.98 -9.49 -0.65
C MET A 1 10.66 -8.76 -0.49
N ALA A 2 9.67 -9.37 0.17
CA ALA A 2 8.37 -8.75 0.42
C ALA A 2 8.09 -8.68 1.93
N SER A 3 7.59 -7.55 2.40
CA SER A 3 7.16 -7.35 3.78
C SER A 3 5.82 -6.63 3.85
N LEU A 4 5.08 -6.84 4.92
CA LEU A 4 3.76 -6.24 5.12
C LEU A 4 3.75 -5.37 6.37
N LYS A 5 3.14 -4.19 6.24
CA LYS A 5 2.83 -3.30 7.38
C LYS A 5 1.34 -3.04 7.42
N LYS A 6 0.81 -2.83 8.62
CA LYS A 6 -0.60 -2.49 8.86
C LYS A 6 -0.68 -1.17 9.63
N PHE A 7 -1.67 -0.35 9.29
CA PHE A 7 -1.81 0.99 9.85
C PHE A 7 -3.20 1.21 10.44
N THR A 8 -3.25 1.84 11.60
CA THR A 8 -4.48 2.36 12.18
C THR A 8 -4.94 3.62 11.42
N ASN A 9 -6.20 3.98 11.56
CA ASN A 9 -6.74 5.18 10.92
C ASN A 9 -5.91 6.44 11.23
N GLY A 10 -5.45 6.60 12.46
CA GLY A 10 -4.62 7.75 12.87
C GLY A 10 -3.24 7.80 12.23
N ALA A 11 -2.72 6.69 11.71
CA ALA A 11 -1.40 6.61 11.09
C ALA A 11 -1.41 6.76 9.55
N VAL A 12 -2.58 6.66 8.91
CA VAL A 12 -2.70 6.59 7.45
C VAL A 12 -2.18 7.85 6.76
N LEU A 13 -2.63 9.02 7.18
CA LEU A 13 -2.24 10.30 6.55
C LEU A 13 -0.73 10.50 6.57
N ASN A 14 -0.11 10.26 7.71
CA ASN A 14 1.34 10.40 7.85
C ASN A 14 2.11 9.43 6.96
N GLN A 15 1.64 8.19 6.85
CA GLN A 15 2.28 7.19 5.99
C GLN A 15 2.16 7.55 4.50
N LEU A 16 1.00 8.01 4.05
CA LEU A 16 0.79 8.41 2.66
C LEU A 16 1.68 9.61 2.30
N ARG A 17 1.78 10.60 3.19
CA ARG A 17 2.68 11.76 3.01
C ARG A 17 4.15 11.36 3.04
N HIS A 18 4.53 10.41 3.89
CA HIS A 18 5.89 9.88 3.93
C HIS A 18 6.26 9.24 2.58
N ASN A 19 5.38 8.42 2.02
CA ASN A 19 5.60 7.79 0.71
C ASN A 19 5.70 8.81 -0.43
N GLU A 20 4.95 9.91 -0.36
CA GLU A 20 4.98 11.00 -1.33
C GLU A 20 6.15 11.97 -1.13
N ARG A 21 6.92 11.83 -0.07
CA ARG A 21 8.00 12.75 0.34
C ARG A 21 7.51 14.18 0.61
N THR A 22 6.33 14.30 1.21
CA THR A 22 5.71 15.59 1.56
C THR A 22 5.78 15.93 3.05
N LEU A 23 6.39 15.07 3.88
CA LEU A 23 6.66 15.36 5.28
C LEU A 23 7.82 16.34 5.43
N ALA A 24 7.66 17.36 6.29
CA ALA A 24 8.69 18.34 6.56
C ALA A 24 9.93 17.73 7.24
N ASN A 25 9.71 16.75 8.15
CA ASN A 25 10.76 16.09 8.90
C ASN A 25 10.56 14.57 8.84
N PRO A 26 11.04 13.90 7.77
CA PRO A 26 10.95 12.45 7.68
C PRO A 26 11.79 11.78 8.77
N SER A 27 11.27 10.71 9.36
CA SER A 27 11.95 9.94 10.40
C SER A 27 13.01 9.00 9.87
N ASN A 28 13.01 8.71 8.57
CA ASN A 28 13.98 7.83 7.93
C ASN A 28 15.19 8.62 7.45
N GLU A 29 16.33 8.42 8.11
CA GLU A 29 17.59 9.09 7.77
C GLU A 29 18.25 8.56 6.49
N ASP A 30 17.83 7.39 6.00
CA ASP A 30 18.35 6.78 4.77
C ASP A 30 17.83 7.44 3.48
N ILE A 31 16.85 8.33 3.60
CA ILE A 31 16.30 9.06 2.45
C ILE A 31 17.32 10.07 1.93
N ASP A 32 17.67 9.94 0.65
CA ASP A 32 18.49 10.92 -0.06
C ASP A 32 17.59 11.92 -0.79
N PRO A 33 17.49 13.18 -0.31
CA PRO A 33 16.61 14.17 -0.93
C PRO A 33 16.97 14.51 -2.38
N GLU A 34 18.22 14.37 -2.76
CA GLU A 34 18.67 14.62 -4.15
C GLU A 34 18.14 13.56 -5.12
N ARG A 35 17.83 12.36 -4.63
CA ARG A 35 17.28 11.25 -5.41
C ARG A 35 15.76 11.12 -5.33
N SER A 36 15.08 11.90 -4.49
CA SER A 36 13.63 11.82 -4.34
C SER A 36 12.86 12.13 -5.63
N GLY A 37 13.46 12.86 -6.56
CA GLY A 37 12.93 13.08 -7.91
C GLY A 37 12.91 11.83 -8.80
N ASP A 38 13.63 10.78 -8.44
CA ASP A 38 13.66 9.50 -9.16
C ASP A 38 12.51 8.57 -8.75
N ASN A 39 11.81 8.88 -7.66
CA ASN A 39 10.63 8.15 -7.23
C ASN A 39 9.50 8.34 -8.23
N TYR A 40 8.69 7.31 -8.44
CA TYR A 40 7.55 7.42 -9.35
C TYR A 40 6.33 6.65 -8.85
N ALA A 41 5.15 7.13 -9.24
CA ALA A 41 3.89 6.51 -8.87
C ALA A 41 3.41 5.54 -9.97
N LEU A 42 3.01 4.34 -9.56
CA LEU A 42 2.27 3.39 -10.40
C LEU A 42 0.76 3.61 -10.26
N PHE A 43 0.34 4.10 -9.11
CA PHE A 43 -1.02 4.51 -8.84
C PHE A 43 -1.07 5.72 -7.89
N ILE A 44 -1.72 6.77 -8.36
CA ILE A 44 -2.25 7.87 -7.54
C ILE A 44 -3.64 8.22 -8.09
N PRO A 45 -4.57 8.76 -7.28
CA PRO A 45 -5.88 9.16 -7.79
C PRO A 45 -5.75 10.29 -8.83
N LYS A 46 -6.66 10.31 -9.81
CA LYS A 46 -6.69 11.35 -10.83
C LYS A 46 -7.12 12.70 -10.26
N GLU A 47 -7.98 12.69 -9.25
CA GLU A 47 -8.49 13.85 -8.56
C GLU A 47 -8.33 13.68 -7.06
N GLY A 48 -8.01 14.75 -6.35
CA GLY A 48 -7.78 14.75 -4.92
C GLY A 48 -6.48 14.07 -4.51
N SER A 49 -6.29 13.90 -3.20
CA SER A 49 -5.14 13.24 -2.61
C SER A 49 -5.36 11.74 -2.45
N CYS A 50 -4.28 11.01 -2.18
CA CYS A 50 -4.39 9.59 -1.78
C CYS A 50 -5.20 9.45 -0.49
N TYR A 51 -5.09 10.41 0.43
CA TYR A 51 -5.89 10.41 1.66
C TYR A 51 -7.38 10.62 1.38
N ASP A 52 -7.75 11.50 0.44
CA ASP A 52 -9.14 11.67 0.01
C ASP A 52 -9.70 10.36 -0.55
N ARG A 53 -8.94 9.67 -1.38
CA ARG A 53 -9.33 8.35 -1.90
C ARG A 53 -9.51 7.32 -0.79
N TYR A 54 -8.63 7.30 0.19
CA TYR A 54 -8.75 6.44 1.36
C TYR A 54 -10.06 6.71 2.12
N LEU A 55 -10.37 7.98 2.37
CA LEU A 55 -11.59 8.38 3.07
C LEU A 55 -12.84 8.02 2.28
N GLU A 56 -12.87 8.24 0.97
CA GLU A 56 -13.99 7.90 0.09
C GLU A 56 -14.28 6.40 0.10
N ARG A 57 -13.24 5.58 -0.08
CA ARG A 57 -13.42 4.13 -0.05
C ARG A 57 -13.83 3.62 1.32
N LYS A 58 -13.28 4.19 2.39
CA LYS A 58 -13.63 3.84 3.76
C LYS A 58 -15.10 4.06 4.07
N GLU A 59 -15.73 5.11 3.53
CA GLU A 59 -17.16 5.39 3.70
C GLU A 59 -18.06 4.30 3.10
N GLU A 60 -17.60 3.60 2.06
CA GLU A 60 -18.34 2.50 1.42
C GLU A 60 -18.25 1.19 2.23
N LEU A 61 -17.41 1.13 3.25
CA LEU A 61 -17.09 -0.07 4.01
C LEU A 61 -17.53 0.08 5.47
N TYR A 62 -18.05 -1.02 6.04
CA TYR A 62 -18.24 -1.06 7.48
C TYR A 62 -16.87 -1.05 8.18
N CYS A 63 -16.69 -0.18 9.14
CA CYS A 63 -15.46 -0.07 9.94
C CYS A 63 -15.79 -0.06 11.43
N TYR A 64 -15.16 -0.95 12.18
CA TYR A 64 -15.30 -0.95 13.64
C TYR A 64 -14.73 0.35 14.24
N GLY A 65 -15.40 0.89 15.26
CA GLY A 65 -15.08 2.22 15.83
C GLY A 65 -13.88 2.27 16.76
N ARG A 66 -13.18 1.16 17.00
CA ARG A 66 -12.01 1.13 17.90
C ARG A 66 -10.80 1.76 17.24
N SER A 67 -9.98 2.47 18.02
CA SER A 67 -8.77 3.15 17.54
C SER A 67 -7.65 2.20 17.12
N ASP A 68 -7.67 0.93 17.57
CA ASP A 68 -6.67 -0.09 17.27
C ASP A 68 -6.95 -0.88 15.98
N VAL A 69 -8.08 -0.64 15.31
CA VAL A 69 -8.42 -1.28 14.04
C VAL A 69 -7.44 -0.89 12.95
N LYS A 70 -6.90 -1.88 12.25
CA LYS A 70 -6.02 -1.66 11.09
C LYS A 70 -6.87 -1.41 9.85
N THR A 71 -6.86 -0.17 9.36
CA THR A 71 -7.72 0.28 8.27
C THR A 71 -7.00 0.36 6.92
N MET A 72 -5.69 0.33 6.93
CA MET A 72 -4.85 0.29 5.73
C MET A 72 -3.71 -0.69 5.93
N ALA A 73 -3.29 -1.35 4.86
CA ALA A 73 -2.09 -2.17 4.83
C ALA A 73 -1.18 -1.75 3.68
N ALA A 74 0.09 -2.06 3.78
CA ALA A 74 1.05 -1.81 2.72
C ALA A 74 1.97 -3.01 2.52
N TRP A 75 2.03 -3.52 1.30
CA TRP A 75 3.10 -4.40 0.86
C TRP A 75 4.30 -3.57 0.43
N ILE A 76 5.47 -3.95 0.90
CA ILE A 76 6.75 -3.36 0.51
C ILE A 76 7.51 -4.44 -0.26
N ILE A 77 7.63 -4.26 -1.57
CA ILE A 77 8.25 -5.24 -2.47
C ILE A 77 9.57 -4.67 -3.00
N GLN A 78 10.66 -5.28 -2.59
CA GLN A 78 12.00 -4.89 -2.99
C GLN A 78 12.41 -5.60 -4.29
N ALA A 79 13.04 -4.86 -5.21
CA ALA A 79 13.62 -5.45 -6.41
C ALA A 79 14.75 -6.43 -6.06
N PRO A 80 14.88 -7.55 -6.80
CA PRO A 80 16.05 -8.42 -6.66
C PRO A 80 17.35 -7.67 -6.98
N GLU A 81 18.43 -8.00 -6.29
CA GLU A 81 19.73 -7.37 -6.50
C GLU A 81 20.27 -7.59 -7.91
N GLU A 82 19.98 -8.75 -8.48
CA GLU A 82 20.45 -9.13 -9.81
C GLU A 82 19.61 -8.54 -10.95
N LEU A 83 18.51 -7.86 -10.63
CA LEU A 83 17.62 -7.31 -11.64
C LEU A 83 18.27 -6.11 -12.33
N PRO A 84 18.49 -6.16 -13.67
CA PRO A 84 19.03 -5.03 -14.41
C PRO A 84 18.16 -3.78 -14.27
N SER A 85 18.79 -2.61 -14.21
CA SER A 85 18.09 -1.33 -13.99
C SER A 85 17.05 -1.01 -15.08
N ASP A 86 17.31 -1.42 -16.33
CA ASP A 86 16.39 -1.24 -17.45
C ASP A 86 15.16 -2.17 -17.39
N GLN A 87 15.15 -3.17 -16.50
CA GLN A 87 14.04 -4.08 -16.29
C GLN A 87 13.23 -3.77 -15.03
N GLN A 88 13.69 -2.85 -14.19
CA GLN A 88 13.05 -2.53 -12.91
C GLN A 88 11.64 -1.95 -13.06
N GLU A 89 11.44 -1.07 -14.02
CA GLU A 89 10.12 -0.48 -14.27
C GLU A 89 9.10 -1.56 -14.67
N HIS A 90 9.48 -2.46 -15.56
CA HIS A 90 8.63 -3.58 -15.96
C HIS A 90 8.34 -4.52 -14.79
N PHE A 91 9.34 -4.80 -13.96
CA PHE A 91 9.19 -5.61 -12.76
C PHE A 91 8.14 -5.00 -11.81
N PHE A 92 8.28 -3.73 -11.46
CA PHE A 92 7.35 -3.08 -10.54
C PHE A 92 5.94 -2.95 -11.12
N GLN A 93 5.81 -2.72 -12.43
CA GLN A 93 4.50 -2.72 -13.08
C GLN A 93 3.82 -4.10 -13.00
N SER A 94 4.57 -5.16 -13.20
CA SER A 94 4.06 -6.53 -13.09
C SER A 94 3.65 -6.86 -11.65
N VAL A 95 4.44 -6.46 -10.67
CA VAL A 95 4.12 -6.60 -9.24
C VAL A 95 2.86 -5.81 -8.90
N TYR A 96 2.75 -4.57 -9.36
CA TYR A 96 1.56 -3.75 -9.16
C TYR A 96 0.31 -4.44 -9.72
N ASN A 97 0.36 -4.93 -10.95
CA ASN A 97 -0.77 -5.61 -11.58
C ASN A 97 -1.21 -6.84 -10.77
N PHE A 98 -0.23 -7.63 -10.30
CA PHE A 98 -0.50 -8.79 -9.43
C PHE A 98 -1.21 -8.37 -8.14
N LEU A 99 -0.74 -7.31 -7.48
CA LEU A 99 -1.33 -6.82 -6.23
C LEU A 99 -2.71 -6.20 -6.44
N GLU A 100 -2.90 -5.45 -7.52
CA GLU A 100 -4.19 -4.86 -7.88
C GLU A 100 -5.24 -5.96 -8.13
N ASP A 101 -4.89 -7.00 -8.88
CA ASP A 101 -5.79 -8.13 -9.13
C ASP A 101 -6.12 -8.90 -7.83
N ARG A 102 -5.13 -9.04 -6.94
CA ARG A 102 -5.29 -9.79 -5.70
C ARG A 102 -6.15 -9.06 -4.66
N TYR A 103 -5.97 -7.76 -4.50
CA TYR A 103 -6.67 -6.97 -3.47
C TYR A 103 -7.78 -6.07 -4.00
N HIS A 104 -7.99 -6.05 -5.30
CA HIS A 104 -8.98 -5.31 -6.06
C HIS A 104 -8.67 -3.81 -6.17
N LYS A 105 -8.83 -3.31 -7.37
CA LYS A 105 -8.49 -1.92 -7.75
C LYS A 105 -9.17 -0.86 -6.88
N GLU A 106 -10.43 -1.08 -6.51
CA GLU A 106 -11.20 -0.14 -5.68
C GLU A 106 -10.60 0.06 -4.29
N ASN A 107 -9.82 -0.90 -3.82
CA ASN A 107 -9.17 -0.85 -2.51
C ASN A 107 -7.77 -0.24 -2.54
N VAL A 108 -7.19 -0.03 -3.72
CA VAL A 108 -5.86 0.56 -3.87
C VAL A 108 -5.91 2.04 -3.52
N VAL A 109 -5.05 2.47 -2.62
CA VAL A 109 -4.94 3.86 -2.15
C VAL A 109 -3.77 4.58 -2.80
N GLN A 110 -2.62 3.92 -2.88
CA GLN A 110 -1.38 4.50 -3.37
C GLN A 110 -0.40 3.40 -3.76
N ALA A 111 0.34 3.59 -4.84
CA ALA A 111 1.47 2.72 -5.17
C ALA A 111 2.62 3.56 -5.71
N ILE A 112 3.72 3.62 -4.96
CA ILE A 112 4.90 4.45 -5.27
C ILE A 112 6.16 3.59 -5.18
N VAL A 113 7.02 3.71 -6.19
CA VAL A 113 8.36 3.13 -6.17
C VAL A 113 9.35 4.14 -5.62
N HIS A 114 10.06 3.76 -4.57
CA HIS A 114 11.13 4.55 -3.97
C HIS A 114 12.49 4.12 -4.52
N GLN A 115 13.26 5.09 -4.98
CA GLN A 115 14.65 4.94 -5.43
C GLN A 115 15.63 5.80 -4.62
N ASP A 116 15.13 6.50 -3.62
CA ASP A 116 15.85 7.51 -2.83
C ASP A 116 16.29 7.02 -1.45
N GLU A 117 16.14 5.74 -1.16
CA GLU A 117 16.58 5.14 0.09
C GLU A 117 17.83 4.26 -0.14
N GLY A 118 18.59 4.02 0.92
CA GLY A 118 19.68 3.04 0.89
C GLY A 118 19.17 1.64 0.56
N GLY A 119 19.88 0.91 -0.30
CA GLY A 119 19.51 -0.44 -0.73
C GLY A 119 18.80 -0.47 -2.08
N GLN A 120 18.09 -1.55 -2.34
CA GLN A 120 17.40 -1.75 -3.61
C GLN A 120 16.12 -0.92 -3.73
N PRO A 121 15.75 -0.48 -4.95
CA PRO A 121 14.45 0.13 -5.18
C PRO A 121 13.32 -0.77 -4.69
N HIS A 122 12.26 -0.16 -4.16
CA HIS A 122 11.13 -0.91 -3.61
C HIS A 122 9.81 -0.20 -3.83
N LEU A 123 8.77 -1.01 -4.04
CA LEU A 123 7.39 -0.56 -4.19
C LEU A 123 6.70 -0.52 -2.82
N HIS A 124 6.05 0.61 -2.50
CA HIS A 124 5.05 0.71 -1.45
C HIS A 124 3.65 0.62 -2.08
N PHE A 125 2.95 -0.46 -1.83
CA PHE A 125 1.58 -0.68 -2.31
C PHE A 125 0.62 -0.61 -1.13
N CYS A 126 -0.11 0.51 -1.03
CA CYS A 126 -1.05 0.78 0.06
C CYS A 126 -2.48 0.46 -0.37
N PHE A 127 -3.21 -0.29 0.44
CA PHE A 127 -4.57 -0.68 0.16
C PHE A 127 -5.41 -0.83 1.44
N ILE A 128 -6.73 -0.75 1.27
CA ILE A 128 -7.68 -1.02 2.35
C ILE A 128 -8.02 -2.51 2.33
N PRO A 129 -7.81 -3.25 3.43
CA PRO A 129 -8.15 -4.67 3.50
C PRO A 129 -9.66 -4.87 3.65
N ALA A 130 -10.37 -4.96 2.53
CA ALA A 130 -11.82 -5.13 2.48
C ALA A 130 -12.19 -6.62 2.36
N ALA A 131 -13.14 -7.06 3.16
CA ALA A 131 -13.67 -8.42 3.19
C ALA A 131 -15.20 -8.39 3.12
N PRO A 132 -15.87 -9.49 2.68
CA PRO A 132 -17.33 -9.55 2.69
C PRO A 132 -17.89 -9.33 4.10
N ASP A 133 -18.95 -8.54 4.19
CA ASP A 133 -19.69 -8.30 5.42
C ASP A 133 -21.08 -8.96 5.33
N LEU A 134 -21.33 -9.92 6.21
CA LEU A 134 -22.58 -10.67 6.28
C LEU A 134 -23.46 -10.25 7.47
N LYS A 135 -22.99 -9.29 8.29
CA LYS A 135 -23.64 -8.91 9.55
C LYS A 135 -24.36 -7.56 9.49
N HIS A 136 -23.91 -6.63 8.65
CA HIS A 136 -24.39 -5.24 8.64
C HIS A 136 -25.18 -5.00 7.33
N GLU A 137 -26.48 -4.75 7.46
CA GLU A 137 -27.39 -4.65 6.31
C GLU A 137 -27.06 -3.53 5.33
N ASP A 138 -26.49 -2.41 5.84
CA ASP A 138 -26.17 -1.25 5.01
C ASP A 138 -24.84 -1.39 4.23
N PHE A 139 -24.08 -2.47 4.47
CA PHE A 139 -22.77 -2.68 3.89
C PHE A 139 -22.65 -4.08 3.29
N SER A 140 -22.06 -4.17 2.10
CA SER A 140 -21.71 -5.45 1.48
C SER A 140 -20.29 -5.91 1.86
N GLU A 141 -19.44 -4.98 2.26
CA GLU A 141 -18.05 -5.24 2.65
C GLU A 141 -17.68 -4.48 3.92
N LYS A 142 -16.66 -4.99 4.61
CA LYS A 142 -16.10 -4.39 5.84
C LYS A 142 -14.58 -4.26 5.72
N ILE A 143 -14.00 -3.36 6.50
CA ILE A 143 -12.55 -3.32 6.72
C ILE A 143 -12.20 -4.37 7.76
N CYS A 144 -11.43 -5.38 7.37
CA CYS A 144 -10.98 -6.43 8.27
C CYS A 144 -9.62 -7.00 7.83
N ALA A 145 -8.54 -6.46 8.38
CA ALA A 145 -7.20 -6.91 8.07
C ALA A 145 -6.99 -8.41 8.38
N ASN A 146 -7.58 -8.92 9.45
CA ASN A 146 -7.42 -10.33 9.84
C ASN A 146 -8.09 -11.31 8.88
N ASP A 147 -9.18 -10.91 8.22
CA ASP A 147 -9.85 -11.75 7.24
C ASP A 147 -9.11 -11.78 5.90
N VAL A 148 -8.51 -10.67 5.50
CA VAL A 148 -7.78 -10.52 4.23
C VAL A 148 -6.34 -11.01 4.34
N LEU A 149 -5.66 -10.64 5.42
CA LEU A 149 -4.23 -10.87 5.65
C LEU A 149 -4.03 -11.92 6.74
N ASN A 150 -4.56 -13.11 6.50
CA ASN A 150 -4.50 -14.25 7.40
C ASN A 150 -3.36 -15.21 7.04
N LEU A 151 -3.20 -16.26 7.82
CA LEU A 151 -2.15 -17.27 7.60
C LEU A 151 -2.23 -17.96 6.24
N ASN A 152 -3.45 -18.17 5.74
CA ASN A 152 -3.64 -18.78 4.42
C ASN A 152 -3.15 -17.83 3.31
N GLU A 153 -3.45 -16.54 3.42
CA GLU A 153 -2.94 -15.52 2.52
C GLU A 153 -1.41 -15.53 2.48
N PHE A 154 -0.75 -15.54 3.65
CA PHE A 154 0.71 -15.54 3.72
C PHE A 154 1.36 -16.81 3.16
N LYS A 155 0.70 -17.96 3.27
CA LYS A 155 1.20 -19.21 2.68
C LYS A 155 1.23 -19.19 1.16
N HIS A 156 0.30 -18.45 0.55
CA HIS A 156 0.16 -18.40 -0.92
C HIS A 156 0.79 -17.16 -1.55
N PHE A 157 0.93 -16.07 -0.78
CA PHE A 157 1.42 -14.80 -1.32
C PHE A 157 2.80 -14.91 -1.98
N HIS A 158 3.79 -15.44 -1.27
CA HIS A 158 5.16 -15.53 -1.81
C HIS A 158 5.28 -16.51 -2.98
N PRO A 159 4.66 -17.70 -2.96
CA PRO A 159 4.67 -18.57 -4.13
C PRO A 159 3.95 -17.99 -5.35
N ASP A 160 2.91 -17.18 -5.16
CA ASP A 160 2.10 -16.59 -6.23
C ASP A 160 2.77 -15.34 -6.82
N LEU A 161 3.57 -14.64 -6.02
CA LEU A 161 4.29 -13.42 -6.42
C LEU A 161 5.44 -13.76 -7.38
#